data_8dbcd72470c059b819124b4fea9fc678
#
_entry.id   8dbcd72470c059b819124b4fea9fc678
#
_cell.length_a   1.000
_cell.length_b   1.000
_cell.length_c   1.000
_cell.angle_alpha   90.00
_cell.angle_beta   90.00
_cell.angle_gamma   90.00
#
_symmetry.space_group_name_H-M   'P 1'
#
loop_
_entity.id
_entity.type
_entity.pdbx_description
1 polymer ?
#
loop_
_entity_poly.entity_id
_entity_poly.type
_entity_poly.pdbx_seq_one_letter_code
_entity_poly.pdbx_strand_id
1 'polypeptide(L)'
;VTPMSTKAKAGETVTLTATPTTGNQFLEWVFLNKPEGGGWVNPVLTFTMPAEDLTIQAKFTMKNYTISYTLEGVSGGSARYVRWGAKVFDYLPKNPTYQDWVFTGWKCGDVTVTEDMTYGDLAGSDTVSSIHIIAQWHQHEFNTWTNGYPGTLKTPADCTHDAVYYWRCVCGKIEYNDNHLYEEPGTALGHLWSWTSNGNGTHTRTCRRENCNATETDNCSGGTATCTAKAKCSTCNAEYGEKLPHDFTAETAEEQYLKSGSSCTEKAVYYKSCTVCGLSSKGTASEATFESDSVLGHEWGAWTSNGNVTHTRVCSRDASHTETENCHGGTATCTA
;
A
#
# COMPACT_ATOMS: atom_id res chain seq x y z
N VAL A 1 -47.22 48.65 -21.63
CA VAL A 1 -48.02 48.86 -22.86
C VAL A 1 -47.52 50.17 -23.45
N THR A 2 -46.95 50.14 -24.63
CA THR A 2 -46.56 51.34 -25.36
C THR A 2 -47.86 51.95 -25.93
N PRO A 3 -48.16 53.19 -25.64
CA PRO A 3 -49.32 53.81 -26.25
C PRO A 3 -49.14 53.89 -27.80
N MET A 4 -50.09 53.36 -28.50
CA MET A 4 -50.09 53.42 -29.95
C MET A 4 -51.21 54.39 -30.38
N SER A 5 -50.87 55.43 -31.03
CA SER A 5 -51.86 56.38 -31.58
C SER A 5 -52.18 55.96 -33.00
N THR A 6 -53.43 55.68 -33.31
CA THR A 6 -53.94 55.41 -34.64
C THR A 6 -54.95 56.48 -35.03
N LYS A 7 -55.09 56.77 -36.31
CA LYS A 7 -56.04 57.73 -36.88
C LYS A 7 -57.15 56.96 -37.63
N ALA A 8 -58.39 57.26 -37.28
CA ALA A 8 -59.58 56.77 -37.98
C ALA A 8 -60.54 57.93 -38.18
N LYS A 9 -61.32 57.96 -39.26
CA LYS A 9 -62.33 58.98 -39.50
C LYS A 9 -63.68 58.62 -38.71
N ALA A 10 -64.42 59.63 -38.33
CA ALA A 10 -65.69 59.43 -37.75
C ALA A 10 -66.53 58.52 -38.67
N GLY A 11 -67.21 57.54 -38.11
CA GLY A 11 -68.00 56.52 -38.80
C GLY A 11 -67.23 55.28 -39.33
N GLU A 12 -65.90 55.31 -39.27
CA GLU A 12 -65.07 54.11 -39.60
C GLU A 12 -65.18 53.03 -38.51
N THR A 13 -65.17 51.76 -38.92
CA THR A 13 -65.11 50.63 -37.99
C THR A 13 -63.67 50.41 -37.59
N VAL A 14 -63.37 50.47 -36.29
CA VAL A 14 -62.06 50.22 -35.70
C VAL A 14 -62.09 48.88 -34.94
N THR A 15 -61.07 48.05 -35.16
CA THR A 15 -60.86 46.82 -34.44
C THR A 15 -59.54 46.87 -33.68
N LEU A 16 -59.55 46.69 -32.37
CA LEU A 16 -58.38 46.58 -31.51
C LEU A 16 -58.27 45.15 -30.97
N THR A 17 -57.08 44.65 -30.95
CA THR A 17 -56.79 43.32 -30.36
C THR A 17 -55.82 43.46 -29.19
N ALA A 18 -56.23 42.99 -28.03
CA ALA A 18 -55.37 42.94 -26.86
C ALA A 18 -54.61 41.61 -26.82
N THR A 19 -53.28 41.66 -26.91
CA THR A 19 -52.39 40.48 -26.83
C THR A 19 -51.68 40.50 -25.47
N PRO A 20 -52.05 39.62 -24.54
CA PRO A 20 -51.36 39.50 -23.25
C PRO A 20 -49.92 39.03 -23.45
N THR A 21 -49.01 39.51 -22.64
CA THR A 21 -47.66 38.93 -22.50
C THR A 21 -47.75 37.65 -21.69
N THR A 22 -46.77 36.76 -21.83
CA THR A 22 -46.67 35.48 -21.10
C THR A 22 -46.94 35.66 -19.61
N GLY A 23 -47.73 34.79 -19.04
CA GLY A 23 -48.12 34.84 -17.62
C GLY A 23 -49.24 35.84 -17.29
N ASN A 24 -49.77 36.58 -18.26
CA ASN A 24 -50.87 37.51 -18.11
C ASN A 24 -52.09 37.08 -18.94
N GLN A 25 -53.24 37.54 -18.57
CA GLN A 25 -54.46 37.40 -19.33
C GLN A 25 -55.13 38.74 -19.50
N PHE A 26 -55.84 38.93 -20.60
CA PHE A 26 -56.67 40.10 -20.79
C PHE A 26 -57.80 40.16 -19.76
N LEU A 27 -58.02 41.34 -19.21
CA LEU A 27 -59.10 41.57 -18.23
C LEU A 27 -60.24 42.32 -18.89
N GLU A 28 -59.98 43.52 -19.35
CA GLU A 28 -61.01 44.39 -19.93
C GLU A 28 -60.45 45.52 -20.77
N TRP A 29 -61.28 46.10 -21.65
CA TRP A 29 -61.07 47.38 -22.25
C TRP A 29 -61.71 48.50 -21.45
N VAL A 30 -61.05 49.62 -21.24
CA VAL A 30 -61.56 50.79 -20.52
C VAL A 30 -61.43 52.02 -21.41
N PHE A 31 -62.54 52.73 -21.58
CA PHE A 31 -62.51 54.01 -22.26
C PHE A 31 -62.27 55.08 -21.19
N LEU A 32 -61.11 55.77 -21.26
CA LEU A 32 -60.70 56.69 -20.20
C LEU A 32 -61.40 58.04 -20.27
N ASN A 33 -61.88 58.48 -21.42
CA ASN A 33 -62.54 59.74 -21.65
C ASN A 33 -64.07 59.62 -21.80
N LYS A 34 -64.67 58.40 -21.57
CA LYS A 34 -66.10 58.12 -21.51
C LYS A 34 -66.42 57.34 -20.26
N PRO A 35 -67.06 57.97 -19.24
CA PRO A 35 -67.29 57.32 -17.94
C PRO A 35 -68.28 56.13 -18.00
N GLU A 36 -69.09 55.98 -19.04
CA GLU A 36 -70.06 54.87 -19.18
C GLU A 36 -69.55 53.67 -20.02
N GLY A 37 -68.24 53.66 -20.36
CA GLY A 37 -67.70 52.69 -21.30
C GLY A 37 -66.75 51.68 -20.62
N GLY A 38 -67.11 51.01 -19.53
CA GLY A 38 -66.29 49.97 -18.89
C GLY A 38 -66.92 48.55 -19.06
N GLY A 39 -66.05 47.50 -18.97
CA GLY A 39 -66.49 46.11 -18.89
C GLY A 39 -66.51 45.33 -20.19
N TRP A 40 -65.73 45.75 -21.19
CA TRP A 40 -65.62 45.01 -22.44
C TRP A 40 -64.56 43.91 -22.25
N VAL A 41 -64.97 42.68 -21.99
CA VAL A 41 -64.16 41.56 -21.63
C VAL A 41 -63.68 40.72 -22.80
N ASN A 42 -64.05 41.07 -24.04
CA ASN A 42 -63.49 40.39 -25.23
C ASN A 42 -62.15 41.03 -25.64
N PRO A 43 -61.10 40.24 -25.78
CA PRO A 43 -59.81 40.77 -26.19
C PRO A 43 -59.79 41.43 -27.58
N VAL A 44 -60.78 41.12 -28.41
CA VAL A 44 -61.01 41.81 -29.68
C VAL A 44 -62.16 42.79 -29.47
N LEU A 45 -61.86 44.08 -29.58
CA LEU A 45 -62.85 45.17 -29.45
C LEU A 45 -63.07 45.76 -30.83
N THR A 46 -64.35 45.72 -31.29
CA THR A 46 -64.75 46.36 -32.53
C THR A 46 -65.80 47.43 -32.20
N PHE A 47 -65.58 48.65 -32.69
CA PHE A 47 -66.50 49.77 -32.48
C PHE A 47 -66.47 50.74 -33.68
N THR A 48 -67.49 51.59 -33.81
CA THR A 48 -67.57 52.67 -34.78
C THR A 48 -66.94 53.94 -34.20
N MET A 49 -65.94 54.52 -34.90
CA MET A 49 -65.26 55.72 -34.44
C MET A 49 -66.17 56.90 -34.30
N PRO A 50 -66.36 57.52 -33.12
CA PRO A 50 -67.14 58.74 -32.97
C PRO A 50 -66.42 59.96 -33.59
N ALA A 51 -67.10 61.09 -33.63
CA ALA A 51 -66.56 62.36 -34.10
C ALA A 51 -65.56 63.03 -33.13
N GLU A 52 -65.23 62.37 -32.06
CA GLU A 52 -64.32 62.83 -30.98
C GLU A 52 -63.18 61.83 -30.76
N ASP A 53 -62.03 62.31 -30.20
CA ASP A 53 -60.93 61.48 -29.86
C ASP A 53 -61.28 60.51 -28.74
N LEU A 54 -60.89 59.24 -28.87
CA LEU A 54 -61.05 58.21 -27.86
C LEU A 54 -59.70 57.83 -27.27
N THR A 55 -59.68 57.67 -25.95
CA THR A 55 -58.54 57.04 -25.24
C THR A 55 -59.02 55.70 -24.67
N ILE A 56 -58.48 54.63 -25.19
CA ILE A 56 -58.85 53.24 -24.82
C ILE A 56 -57.63 52.55 -24.24
N GLN A 57 -57.84 51.90 -23.08
CA GLN A 57 -56.78 51.16 -22.38
C GLN A 57 -57.19 49.70 -22.26
N ALA A 58 -56.29 48.81 -22.70
CA ALA A 58 -56.37 47.38 -22.37
C ALA A 58 -55.82 47.13 -20.97
N LYS A 59 -56.63 46.54 -20.11
CA LYS A 59 -56.15 46.06 -18.79
C LYS A 59 -55.84 44.58 -18.83
N PHE A 60 -54.80 44.21 -18.15
CA PHE A 60 -54.36 42.82 -18.01
C PHE A 60 -54.25 42.47 -16.54
N THR A 61 -54.42 41.18 -16.22
CA THR A 61 -54.17 40.63 -14.88
C THR A 61 -53.26 39.43 -15.00
N MET A 62 -52.54 39.13 -13.94
CA MET A 62 -51.66 37.96 -13.90
C MET A 62 -52.48 36.69 -13.82
N LYS A 63 -52.14 35.69 -14.62
CA LYS A 63 -52.70 34.33 -14.50
C LYS A 63 -52.27 33.70 -13.17
N ASN A 64 -53.15 32.87 -12.61
CA ASN A 64 -52.82 31.97 -11.51
C ASN A 64 -52.56 30.59 -12.09
N TYR A 65 -51.45 30.02 -11.65
CA TYR A 65 -51.05 28.65 -11.95
C TYR A 65 -51.01 27.85 -10.67
N THR A 66 -51.04 26.51 -10.78
CA THR A 66 -51.08 25.64 -9.62
C THR A 66 -49.85 24.74 -9.58
N ILE A 67 -49.19 24.69 -8.42
CA ILE A 67 -48.21 23.70 -8.09
C ILE A 67 -48.81 22.73 -7.09
N SER A 68 -48.68 21.44 -7.37
CA SER A 68 -48.88 20.35 -6.42
C SER A 68 -47.67 19.51 -6.30
N TYR A 69 -47.48 18.81 -5.17
CA TYR A 69 -46.36 17.89 -4.99
C TYR A 69 -46.79 16.63 -4.27
N THR A 70 -46.03 15.55 -4.48
CA THR A 70 -46.21 14.30 -3.76
C THR A 70 -44.88 13.91 -3.08
N LEU A 71 -44.99 13.53 -1.81
CA LEU A 71 -43.96 12.74 -1.12
C LEU A 71 -44.33 11.29 -1.35
N GLU A 72 -43.38 10.48 -1.80
CA GLU A 72 -43.64 9.07 -2.09
C GLU A 72 -44.23 8.37 -0.86
N GLY A 73 -45.37 7.66 -1.06
CA GLY A 73 -46.09 6.98 0.02
C GLY A 73 -46.95 7.87 0.93
N VAL A 74 -46.90 9.20 0.76
CA VAL A 74 -47.76 10.14 1.53
C VAL A 74 -48.46 11.08 0.57
N SER A 75 -49.74 11.34 0.80
CA SER A 75 -50.48 12.35 0.01
C SER A 75 -49.71 13.67 0.03
N GLY A 76 -49.54 14.23 -1.17
CA GLY A 76 -48.84 15.50 -1.33
C GLY A 76 -49.48 16.65 -0.61
N GLY A 77 -48.73 17.74 -0.50
CA GLY A 77 -49.24 19.01 0.04
C GLY A 77 -50.36 19.58 -0.79
N SER A 78 -51.17 20.44 -0.17
CA SER A 78 -52.23 21.17 -0.84
C SER A 78 -51.69 21.96 -2.03
N ALA A 79 -52.45 21.95 -3.14
CA ALA A 79 -52.13 22.77 -4.30
C ALA A 79 -51.98 24.25 -3.93
N ARG A 80 -50.96 24.90 -4.45
CA ARG A 80 -50.67 26.31 -4.17
C ARG A 80 -50.72 27.11 -5.46
N TYR A 81 -51.29 28.29 -5.37
CA TYR A 81 -51.33 29.24 -6.49
C TYR A 81 -50.00 29.97 -6.61
N VAL A 82 -49.50 30.04 -7.82
CA VAL A 82 -48.22 30.70 -8.13
C VAL A 82 -48.33 31.58 -9.36
N ARG A 83 -47.34 32.42 -9.59
CA ARG A 83 -47.20 33.24 -10.81
C ARG A 83 -46.22 32.60 -11.77
N TRP A 84 -46.27 32.98 -13.04
CA TRP A 84 -45.43 32.43 -14.10
C TRP A 84 -43.94 32.42 -13.77
N GLY A 85 -43.43 33.53 -13.24
CA GLY A 85 -42.00 33.70 -12.87
C GLY A 85 -41.66 33.33 -11.42
N ALA A 86 -42.57 32.68 -10.69
CA ALA A 86 -42.32 32.31 -9.30
C ALA A 86 -41.35 31.14 -9.22
N LYS A 87 -40.36 31.21 -8.32
CA LYS A 87 -39.43 30.10 -8.05
C LYS A 87 -40.19 28.95 -7.39
N VAL A 88 -40.08 27.77 -7.99
CA VAL A 88 -40.87 26.60 -7.58
C VAL A 88 -40.44 26.12 -6.19
N PHE A 89 -39.13 26.17 -5.89
CA PHE A 89 -38.61 25.75 -4.58
C PHE A 89 -39.20 26.49 -3.38
N ASP A 90 -39.67 27.72 -3.55
CA ASP A 90 -40.29 28.49 -2.47
C ASP A 90 -41.64 27.89 -2.00
N TYR A 91 -42.20 27.02 -2.78
CA TYR A 91 -43.51 26.37 -2.55
C TYR A 91 -43.37 24.90 -2.16
N LEU A 92 -42.16 24.33 -2.14
CA LEU A 92 -41.90 22.95 -1.77
C LEU A 92 -41.36 22.85 -0.34
N PRO A 93 -41.55 21.71 0.36
CA PRO A 93 -40.88 21.44 1.62
C PRO A 93 -39.37 21.48 1.48
N LYS A 94 -38.70 22.23 2.35
CA LYS A 94 -37.23 22.39 2.26
C LYS A 94 -36.45 21.13 2.61
N ASN A 95 -36.92 20.36 3.59
CA ASN A 95 -36.25 19.15 4.07
C ASN A 95 -37.34 18.08 4.34
N PRO A 96 -37.95 17.52 3.31
CA PRO A 96 -38.91 16.45 3.53
C PRO A 96 -38.23 15.23 4.15
N THR A 97 -38.96 14.52 4.99
CA THR A 97 -38.51 13.26 5.60
C THR A 97 -39.49 12.15 5.30
N TYR A 98 -39.00 10.96 5.05
CA TYR A 98 -39.79 9.78 4.81
C TYR A 98 -39.09 8.55 5.38
N GLN A 99 -39.57 8.03 6.52
CA GLN A 99 -38.97 6.87 7.20
C GLN A 99 -37.41 6.90 7.22
N ASP A 100 -36.79 5.82 6.77
CA ASP A 100 -35.33 5.71 6.67
C ASP A 100 -34.75 6.07 5.28
N TRP A 101 -35.58 6.74 4.46
CA TRP A 101 -35.18 7.15 3.11
C TRP A 101 -34.49 8.51 3.13
N VAL A 102 -33.56 8.69 2.22
CA VAL A 102 -32.82 9.95 2.01
C VAL A 102 -33.48 10.71 0.87
N PHE A 103 -33.90 11.94 1.15
CA PHE A 103 -34.39 12.85 0.10
C PHE A 103 -33.23 13.22 -0.83
N THR A 104 -33.43 13.04 -2.15
CA THR A 104 -32.38 13.31 -3.15
C THR A 104 -32.72 14.48 -4.08
N GLY A 105 -33.95 14.99 -4.01
CA GLY A 105 -34.36 16.12 -4.81
C GLY A 105 -35.84 16.03 -5.27
N TRP A 106 -36.21 16.93 -6.13
CA TRP A 106 -37.51 17.04 -6.72
C TRP A 106 -37.46 16.81 -8.23
N LYS A 107 -38.51 16.19 -8.80
CA LYS A 107 -38.73 16.07 -10.25
C LYS A 107 -40.07 16.57 -10.66
N CYS A 108 -40.14 17.21 -11.84
CA CYS A 108 -41.35 17.54 -12.58
C CYS A 108 -41.31 16.76 -13.92
N GLY A 109 -42.03 15.66 -14.01
CA GLY A 109 -41.84 14.69 -15.07
C GLY A 109 -40.40 14.17 -15.06
N ASP A 110 -39.69 14.28 -16.18
CA ASP A 110 -38.28 13.87 -16.28
C ASP A 110 -37.26 14.96 -15.87
N VAL A 111 -37.75 16.17 -15.60
CA VAL A 111 -36.86 17.32 -15.29
C VAL A 111 -36.56 17.35 -13.79
N THR A 112 -35.26 17.36 -13.44
CA THR A 112 -34.83 17.62 -12.07
C THR A 112 -35.03 19.09 -11.74
N VAL A 113 -35.74 19.38 -10.67
CA VAL A 113 -36.08 20.75 -10.23
C VAL A 113 -34.88 21.31 -9.46
N THR A 114 -34.36 22.45 -9.91
CA THR A 114 -33.30 23.19 -9.23
C THR A 114 -33.84 24.44 -8.52
N GLU A 115 -33.06 25.00 -7.58
CA GLU A 115 -33.48 26.12 -6.73
C GLU A 115 -33.88 27.39 -7.51
N ASP A 116 -33.32 27.58 -8.70
CA ASP A 116 -33.60 28.79 -9.50
C ASP A 116 -34.72 28.61 -10.54
N MET A 117 -35.24 27.39 -10.72
CA MET A 117 -36.25 27.12 -11.70
C MET A 117 -37.61 27.78 -11.33
N THR A 118 -38.17 28.45 -12.29
CA THR A 118 -39.48 29.08 -12.19
C THR A 118 -40.60 28.13 -12.66
N TYR A 119 -41.86 28.49 -12.36
CA TYR A 119 -42.99 27.75 -12.90
C TYR A 119 -42.93 27.67 -14.42
N GLY A 120 -42.58 28.79 -15.08
CA GLY A 120 -42.48 28.85 -16.53
C GLY A 120 -41.43 27.91 -17.13
N ASP A 121 -40.30 27.72 -16.46
CA ASP A 121 -39.23 26.82 -16.91
C ASP A 121 -39.71 25.37 -16.93
N LEU A 122 -40.53 24.97 -15.94
CA LEU A 122 -41.05 23.62 -15.84
C LEU A 122 -42.31 23.39 -16.68
N ALA A 123 -43.16 24.39 -16.80
CA ALA A 123 -44.39 24.30 -17.58
C ALA A 123 -44.17 24.39 -19.09
N GLY A 124 -43.11 25.09 -19.52
CA GLY A 124 -42.73 25.29 -20.93
C GLY A 124 -43.71 26.15 -21.74
N SER A 125 -45.00 26.26 -21.34
CA SER A 125 -46.03 27.06 -21.98
C SER A 125 -46.95 27.66 -20.95
N ASP A 126 -47.42 28.90 -21.17
CA ASP A 126 -48.37 29.58 -20.29
C ASP A 126 -49.80 29.09 -20.42
N THR A 127 -50.02 28.12 -21.30
CA THR A 127 -51.30 27.37 -21.40
C THR A 127 -51.39 26.21 -20.41
N VAL A 128 -50.26 25.77 -19.87
CA VAL A 128 -50.17 24.74 -18.79
C VAL A 128 -50.58 25.41 -17.48
N SER A 129 -51.75 25.06 -16.96
CA SER A 129 -52.32 25.69 -15.76
C SER A 129 -51.86 25.05 -14.43
N SER A 130 -51.30 23.84 -14.49
CA SER A 130 -50.82 23.13 -13.30
C SER A 130 -49.62 22.25 -13.61
N ILE A 131 -48.69 22.17 -12.64
CA ILE A 131 -47.62 21.20 -12.66
C ILE A 131 -47.66 20.36 -11.39
N HIS A 132 -47.16 19.13 -11.49
CA HIS A 132 -47.03 18.20 -10.38
C HIS A 132 -45.59 17.82 -10.17
N ILE A 133 -45.13 17.91 -8.94
CA ILE A 133 -43.73 17.69 -8.56
C ILE A 133 -43.63 16.52 -7.61
N ILE A 134 -42.69 15.63 -7.84
CA ILE A 134 -42.52 14.38 -7.08
C ILE A 134 -41.17 14.40 -6.35
N ALA A 135 -41.22 14.16 -5.05
CA ALA A 135 -39.99 13.95 -4.26
C ALA A 135 -39.30 12.69 -4.72
N GLN A 136 -37.99 12.78 -4.85
CA GLN A 136 -37.14 11.65 -5.15
C GLN A 136 -36.48 11.18 -3.88
N TRP A 137 -36.39 9.86 -3.71
CA TRP A 137 -35.89 9.25 -2.50
C TRP A 137 -34.86 8.18 -2.83
N HIS A 138 -33.91 7.99 -1.95
CA HIS A 138 -32.93 6.92 -1.97
C HIS A 138 -33.08 6.08 -0.71
N GLN A 139 -33.35 4.78 -0.87
CA GLN A 139 -33.29 3.83 0.25
C GLN A 139 -31.82 3.50 0.55
N HIS A 140 -31.48 3.41 1.84
CA HIS A 140 -30.13 3.02 2.19
C HIS A 140 -29.88 1.55 1.85
N GLU A 141 -28.93 1.32 0.93
CA GLU A 141 -28.36 0.02 0.67
C GLU A 141 -26.91 0.05 1.15
N PHE A 142 -26.63 -0.71 2.21
CA PHE A 142 -25.29 -0.79 2.81
C PHE A 142 -24.48 -1.89 2.13
N ASN A 143 -24.03 -1.64 0.93
CA ASN A 143 -23.34 -2.57 0.07
C ASN A 143 -22.04 -1.98 -0.54
N THR A 144 -21.68 -0.78 -0.13
CA THR A 144 -20.48 -0.09 -0.61
C THR A 144 -19.48 0.05 0.52
N TRP A 145 -18.23 -0.29 0.23
CA TRP A 145 -17.12 0.05 1.10
C TRP A 145 -16.07 0.83 0.29
N THR A 146 -15.24 1.60 0.95
CA THR A 146 -14.13 2.31 0.29
C THR A 146 -13.03 2.52 1.31
N ASN A 147 -11.85 2.02 1.02
CA ASN A 147 -10.67 2.28 1.83
C ASN A 147 -10.42 3.79 1.92
N GLY A 148 -10.18 4.27 3.14
CA GLY A 148 -9.93 5.68 3.40
C GLY A 148 -11.18 6.56 3.51
N TYR A 149 -12.40 6.01 3.39
CA TYR A 149 -13.60 6.80 3.67
C TYR A 149 -13.71 7.07 5.17
N PRO A 150 -13.83 8.33 5.60
CA PRO A 150 -13.85 8.69 7.02
C PRO A 150 -14.95 7.94 7.79
N GLY A 151 -14.57 7.34 8.92
CA GLY A 151 -15.49 6.69 9.85
C GLY A 151 -15.92 5.26 9.49
N THR A 152 -15.50 4.70 8.35
CA THR A 152 -15.82 3.30 8.00
C THR A 152 -14.88 2.28 8.64
N LEU A 153 -13.65 2.63 8.94
CA LEU A 153 -12.71 1.72 9.57
C LEU A 153 -13.18 1.38 10.99
N LYS A 154 -13.44 0.09 11.23
CA LYS A 154 -13.76 -0.46 12.55
C LYS A 154 -12.51 -0.93 13.27
N THR A 155 -11.72 -1.77 12.61
CA THR A 155 -10.49 -2.35 13.17
C THR A 155 -9.39 -2.24 12.13
N PRO A 156 -8.25 -1.59 12.45
CA PRO A 156 -7.11 -1.58 11.54
C PRO A 156 -6.53 -2.99 11.40
N ALA A 157 -5.91 -3.26 10.26
CA ALA A 157 -5.15 -4.48 10.06
C ALA A 157 -4.04 -4.63 11.10
N ASP A 158 -3.82 -5.86 11.56
CA ASP A 158 -2.67 -6.22 12.38
C ASP A 158 -1.73 -7.20 11.64
N CYS A 159 -0.87 -7.89 12.35
CA CYS A 159 0.07 -8.83 11.73
C CYS A 159 -0.62 -10.02 11.07
N THR A 160 -1.78 -10.41 11.53
CA THR A 160 -2.46 -11.67 11.20
C THR A 160 -3.88 -11.49 10.71
N HIS A 161 -4.48 -10.35 10.99
CA HIS A 161 -5.85 -10.06 10.61
C HIS A 161 -5.92 -8.89 9.64
N ASP A 162 -6.82 -9.02 8.71
CA ASP A 162 -7.15 -7.97 7.75
C ASP A 162 -7.89 -6.81 8.41
N ALA A 163 -7.89 -5.66 7.77
CA ALA A 163 -8.65 -4.50 8.20
C ALA A 163 -10.15 -4.75 8.06
N VAL A 164 -10.93 -4.32 9.05
CA VAL A 164 -12.38 -4.51 9.09
C VAL A 164 -13.08 -3.16 9.01
N TYR A 165 -14.07 -3.09 8.14
CA TYR A 165 -14.82 -1.88 7.86
C TYR A 165 -16.31 -2.07 8.05
N TYR A 166 -16.99 -0.98 8.42
CA TYR A 166 -18.42 -0.87 8.32
C TYR A 166 -18.83 -0.61 6.87
N TRP A 167 -19.93 -1.21 6.45
CA TRP A 167 -20.55 -0.89 5.18
C TRP A 167 -21.13 0.51 5.17
N ARG A 168 -21.20 1.10 4.00
CA ARG A 168 -21.84 2.38 3.77
C ARG A 168 -22.80 2.33 2.58
N CYS A 169 -23.74 3.25 2.58
CA CYS A 169 -24.55 3.56 1.42
C CYS A 169 -23.79 4.50 0.47
N VAL A 170 -24.14 4.46 -0.81
CA VAL A 170 -23.62 5.42 -1.82
C VAL A 170 -23.85 6.89 -1.42
N CYS A 171 -24.87 7.18 -0.64
CA CYS A 171 -25.11 8.52 -0.09
C CYS A 171 -24.15 8.95 1.04
N GLY A 172 -23.27 8.06 1.48
CA GLY A 172 -22.30 8.32 2.54
C GLY A 172 -22.71 7.88 3.95
N LYS A 173 -23.98 7.49 4.18
CA LYS A 173 -24.41 6.98 5.49
C LYS A 173 -23.71 5.65 5.80
N ILE A 174 -23.15 5.53 7.00
CA ILE A 174 -22.44 4.33 7.48
C ILE A 174 -23.39 3.49 8.31
N GLU A 175 -23.34 2.17 8.12
CA GLU A 175 -24.06 1.20 8.94
C GLU A 175 -23.14 0.71 10.07
N TYR A 176 -23.34 1.20 11.27
CA TYR A 176 -22.61 0.73 12.48
C TYR A 176 -23.24 -0.57 13.02
N ASN A 177 -23.14 -1.65 12.25
CA ASN A 177 -23.67 -2.97 12.60
C ASN A 177 -22.54 -3.99 12.68
N ASP A 178 -22.25 -4.47 13.89
CA ASP A 178 -21.17 -5.42 14.15
C ASP A 178 -21.43 -6.83 13.57
N ASN A 179 -22.63 -7.11 13.13
CA ASN A 179 -22.97 -8.37 12.47
C ASN A 179 -22.92 -8.29 10.94
N HIS A 180 -22.68 -7.09 10.40
CA HIS A 180 -22.59 -6.85 8.96
C HIS A 180 -21.34 -5.99 8.68
N LEU A 181 -20.22 -6.64 8.47
CA LEU A 181 -18.91 -6.02 8.32
C LEU A 181 -18.25 -6.47 7.01
N TYR A 182 -17.35 -5.66 6.53
CA TYR A 182 -16.47 -5.98 5.42
C TYR A 182 -15.04 -6.15 5.92
N GLU A 183 -14.47 -7.32 5.70
CA GLU A 183 -13.05 -7.59 5.93
C GLU A 183 -12.32 -7.44 4.59
N GLU A 184 -11.34 -6.53 4.51
CA GLU A 184 -10.61 -6.22 3.28
C GLU A 184 -9.49 -7.23 3.06
N PRO A 185 -9.62 -8.17 2.10
CA PRO A 185 -8.65 -9.27 1.95
C PRO A 185 -7.25 -8.77 1.59
N GLY A 186 -6.23 -9.37 2.21
CA GLY A 186 -4.82 -9.10 1.90
C GLY A 186 -4.27 -7.84 2.52
N THR A 187 -4.97 -7.23 3.49
CA THR A 187 -4.48 -6.07 4.24
C THR A 187 -3.71 -6.43 5.50
N ALA A 188 -3.73 -7.69 5.93
CA ALA A 188 -2.92 -8.17 7.05
C ALA A 188 -1.45 -7.82 6.83
N LEU A 189 -0.83 -7.18 7.84
CA LEU A 189 0.48 -6.56 7.71
C LEU A 189 1.65 -7.55 7.68
N GLY A 190 1.41 -8.82 8.06
CA GLY A 190 2.45 -9.79 8.32
C GLY A 190 3.34 -9.40 9.50
N HIS A 191 4.27 -10.27 9.89
CA HIS A 191 5.21 -9.98 10.95
C HIS A 191 6.47 -9.27 10.41
N LEU A 192 6.93 -8.25 11.11
CA LEU A 192 8.23 -7.62 10.88
C LEU A 192 9.23 -8.20 11.89
N TRP A 193 9.93 -9.27 11.50
CA TRP A 193 10.80 -10.02 12.38
C TRP A 193 12.16 -9.35 12.64
N SER A 194 12.65 -9.45 13.86
CA SER A 194 14.05 -9.21 14.22
C SER A 194 14.59 -10.42 14.96
N TRP A 195 15.84 -10.78 14.70
CA TRP A 195 16.49 -11.95 15.27
C TRP A 195 17.42 -11.58 16.43
N THR A 196 17.39 -12.37 17.49
CA THR A 196 18.30 -12.23 18.65
C THR A 196 18.83 -13.60 19.01
N SER A 197 20.13 -13.72 19.22
CA SER A 197 20.76 -14.94 19.73
C SER A 197 20.43 -15.14 21.20
N ASN A 198 20.09 -16.36 21.58
CA ASN A 198 19.87 -16.74 22.98
C ASN A 198 21.13 -17.22 23.68
N GLY A 199 22.27 -17.35 22.98
CA GLY A 199 23.56 -17.78 23.53
C GLY A 199 23.70 -19.29 23.80
N ASN A 200 22.64 -20.07 23.61
CA ASN A 200 22.58 -21.50 23.88
C ASN A 200 22.47 -22.38 22.63
N GLY A 201 22.85 -21.86 21.48
CA GLY A 201 22.71 -22.53 20.18
C GLY A 201 21.32 -22.36 19.56
N THR A 202 20.49 -21.48 20.11
CA THR A 202 19.21 -21.09 19.54
C THR A 202 19.18 -19.59 19.28
N HIS A 203 18.20 -19.17 18.47
CA HIS A 203 17.88 -17.76 18.25
C HIS A 203 16.36 -17.57 18.27
N THR A 204 15.94 -16.39 18.70
CA THR A 204 14.51 -16.02 18.74
C THR A 204 14.27 -14.88 17.77
N ARG A 205 13.22 -14.99 16.97
CA ARG A 205 12.66 -13.88 16.22
C ARG A 205 11.47 -13.27 16.97
N THR A 206 11.43 -11.95 17.00
CA THR A 206 10.35 -11.20 17.64
C THR A 206 9.79 -10.20 16.66
N CYS A 207 8.49 -10.08 16.58
CA CYS A 207 7.87 -9.07 15.75
C CYS A 207 8.11 -7.67 16.33
N ARG A 208 8.54 -6.73 15.47
CA ARG A 208 8.83 -5.33 15.84
C ARG A 208 7.63 -4.39 15.67
N ARG A 209 6.48 -4.88 15.21
CA ARG A 209 5.29 -4.04 15.09
C ARG A 209 4.68 -3.80 16.47
N GLU A 210 4.16 -2.60 16.66
CA GLU A 210 3.44 -2.26 17.88
C GLU A 210 2.28 -3.25 18.13
N ASN A 211 2.07 -3.59 19.37
CA ASN A 211 1.01 -4.51 19.84
C ASN A 211 1.10 -5.95 19.28
N CYS A 212 2.20 -6.32 18.63
CA CYS A 212 2.45 -7.69 18.20
C CYS A 212 3.50 -8.34 19.10
N ASN A 213 3.09 -9.34 19.88
CA ASN A 213 3.97 -10.08 20.78
C ASN A 213 4.41 -11.43 20.21
N ALA A 214 4.27 -11.62 18.90
CA ALA A 214 4.65 -12.87 18.26
C ALA A 214 6.15 -13.10 18.36
N THR A 215 6.53 -14.30 18.85
CA THR A 215 7.90 -14.78 18.96
C THR A 215 8.01 -16.21 18.49
N GLU A 216 9.12 -16.55 17.85
CA GLU A 216 9.44 -17.91 17.45
C GLU A 216 10.90 -18.18 17.76
N THR A 217 11.22 -19.39 18.24
CA THR A 217 12.57 -19.81 18.59
C THR A 217 12.97 -21.01 17.77
N ASP A 218 14.14 -20.90 17.12
CA ASP A 218 14.73 -21.96 16.29
C ASP A 218 16.17 -22.24 16.71
N ASN A 219 16.64 -23.43 16.35
CA ASN A 219 18.05 -23.79 16.51
C ASN A 219 18.93 -23.03 15.51
N CYS A 220 20.11 -22.65 15.98
CA CYS A 220 21.15 -22.09 15.12
C CYS A 220 21.59 -23.13 14.07
N SER A 221 21.73 -22.70 12.85
CA SER A 221 22.17 -23.53 11.72
C SER A 221 23.06 -22.75 10.75
N GLY A 222 23.76 -23.50 9.87
CA GLY A 222 24.68 -22.92 8.88
C GLY A 222 26.04 -22.59 9.45
N GLY A 223 26.94 -22.11 8.59
CA GLY A 223 28.36 -21.91 8.92
C GLY A 223 29.08 -23.23 9.12
N THR A 224 30.41 -23.14 9.26
CA THR A 224 31.28 -24.29 9.47
C THR A 224 32.20 -24.03 10.67
N ALA A 225 32.18 -24.92 11.64
CA ALA A 225 33.16 -24.90 12.73
C ALA A 225 34.54 -25.29 12.22
N THR A 226 35.58 -24.77 12.87
CA THR A 226 36.94 -25.15 12.67
C THR A 226 37.56 -25.54 14.03
N CYS A 227 38.77 -25.99 14.04
CA CYS A 227 39.50 -26.23 15.30
C CYS A 227 39.79 -24.93 16.07
N THR A 228 39.70 -23.77 15.43
CA THR A 228 39.97 -22.45 16.04
C THR A 228 38.72 -21.65 16.33
N ALA A 229 37.63 -21.89 15.60
CA ALA A 229 36.38 -21.13 15.67
C ALA A 229 35.15 -22.06 15.70
N LYS A 230 34.15 -21.68 16.46
CA LYS A 230 32.80 -22.30 16.42
C LYS A 230 32.08 -21.94 15.11
N ALA A 231 31.06 -22.71 14.74
CA ALA A 231 30.22 -22.34 13.61
C ALA A 231 29.45 -21.03 13.93
N LYS A 232 29.22 -20.22 12.90
CA LYS A 232 28.37 -19.00 13.01
C LYS A 232 27.03 -19.26 12.39
N CYS A 233 25.99 -18.98 13.14
CA CYS A 233 24.60 -19.09 12.66
C CYS A 233 24.37 -18.16 11.46
N SER A 234 23.84 -18.70 10.36
CA SER A 234 23.54 -17.91 9.15
C SER A 234 22.45 -16.87 9.36
N THR A 235 21.60 -17.05 10.37
CA THR A 235 20.45 -16.18 10.66
C THR A 235 20.78 -15.06 11.63
N CYS A 236 21.38 -15.40 12.81
CA CYS A 236 21.64 -14.42 13.87
C CYS A 236 23.15 -14.04 13.99
N ASN A 237 24.02 -14.66 13.18
CA ASN A 237 25.48 -14.46 13.16
C ASN A 237 26.20 -14.78 14.48
N ALA A 238 25.51 -15.40 15.45
CA ALA A 238 26.13 -15.81 16.70
C ALA A 238 26.89 -17.12 16.52
N GLU A 239 27.95 -17.28 17.32
CA GLU A 239 28.71 -18.55 17.39
C GLU A 239 27.87 -19.60 18.13
N TYR A 240 27.91 -20.85 17.66
CA TYR A 240 27.21 -21.96 18.28
C TYR A 240 27.93 -23.30 18.08
N GLY A 241 27.53 -24.31 18.84
CA GLY A 241 28.14 -25.63 18.81
C GLY A 241 29.56 -25.62 19.41
N GLU A 242 30.35 -26.64 19.09
CA GLU A 242 31.74 -26.80 19.55
C GLU A 242 32.70 -26.60 18.40
N LYS A 243 33.95 -26.28 18.75
CA LYS A 243 35.06 -26.30 17.79
C LYS A 243 35.36 -27.73 17.36
N LEU A 244 35.80 -27.92 16.16
CA LEU A 244 36.24 -29.24 15.70
C LEU A 244 37.57 -29.61 16.38
N PRO A 245 37.84 -30.92 16.55
CA PRO A 245 39.15 -31.38 17.00
C PRO A 245 40.24 -30.98 15.97
N HIS A 246 41.47 -30.86 16.46
CA HIS A 246 42.61 -30.67 15.54
C HIS A 246 42.87 -31.94 14.73
N ASP A 247 43.08 -31.77 13.44
CA ASP A 247 43.51 -32.85 12.53
C ASP A 247 45.03 -32.78 12.35
N PHE A 248 45.79 -33.58 13.12
CA PHE A 248 47.24 -33.65 13.10
C PHE A 248 47.73 -34.59 11.99
N THR A 249 47.45 -34.31 10.76
CA THR A 249 47.88 -35.11 9.61
C THR A 249 48.89 -34.38 8.70
N ALA A 250 49.10 -33.09 8.89
CA ALA A 250 50.09 -32.36 8.09
C ALA A 250 51.51 -32.72 8.47
N GLU A 251 52.30 -33.08 7.51
CA GLU A 251 53.71 -33.47 7.62
C GLU A 251 54.60 -32.33 7.08
N THR A 252 54.98 -31.41 7.99
CA THR A 252 55.75 -30.22 7.66
C THR A 252 57.10 -30.30 8.37
N ALA A 253 58.18 -30.48 7.63
CA ALA A 253 59.54 -30.61 8.15
C ALA A 253 60.17 -29.23 8.40
N GLU A 254 59.67 -28.49 9.37
CA GLU A 254 60.11 -27.18 9.80
C GLU A 254 60.65 -27.26 11.25
N GLU A 255 61.60 -26.39 11.58
CA GLU A 255 62.28 -26.38 12.89
C GLU A 255 61.32 -26.30 14.07
N GLN A 256 60.21 -25.55 13.94
CA GLN A 256 59.22 -25.41 14.98
C GLN A 256 58.48 -26.72 15.34
N TYR A 257 58.51 -27.71 14.42
CA TYR A 257 57.90 -29.02 14.63
C TYR A 257 58.93 -30.11 14.93
N LEU A 258 60.25 -29.76 15.03
CA LEU A 258 61.32 -30.73 15.21
C LEU A 258 61.14 -31.41 16.59
N LYS A 259 61.16 -32.73 16.60
CA LYS A 259 61.21 -33.58 17.80
C LYS A 259 62.66 -34.05 18.06
N SER A 260 63.26 -34.55 17.07
CA SER A 260 64.66 -34.95 17.13
C SER A 260 65.35 -34.69 15.77
N GLY A 261 66.56 -34.13 15.83
CA GLY A 261 67.38 -33.91 14.63
C GLY A 261 67.87 -35.20 13.97
N SER A 262 68.16 -35.13 12.68
CA SER A 262 68.74 -36.25 11.95
C SER A 262 70.17 -36.50 12.42
N SER A 263 70.57 -37.76 12.43
CA SER A 263 71.97 -38.20 12.69
C SER A 263 72.54 -38.87 11.43
N CYS A 264 73.73 -39.44 11.57
CA CYS A 264 74.35 -40.16 10.45
C CYS A 264 73.48 -41.34 9.98
N THR A 265 72.74 -41.96 10.89
CA THR A 265 71.99 -43.20 10.67
C THR A 265 70.50 -43.08 10.93
N GLU A 266 70.10 -42.03 11.63
CA GLU A 266 68.69 -41.82 11.95
C GLU A 266 68.13 -40.60 11.24
N LYS A 267 66.91 -40.69 10.81
CA LYS A 267 66.15 -39.62 10.21
C LYS A 267 65.69 -38.59 11.26
N ALA A 268 65.53 -37.33 10.88
CA ALA A 268 64.94 -36.39 11.76
C ALA A 268 63.44 -36.76 11.94
N VAL A 269 62.94 -36.58 13.16
CA VAL A 269 61.58 -36.83 13.50
C VAL A 269 60.89 -35.49 13.83
N TYR A 270 59.76 -35.29 13.24
CA TYR A 270 58.92 -34.08 13.42
C TYR A 270 57.57 -34.42 14.00
N TYR A 271 56.99 -33.52 14.80
CA TYR A 271 55.61 -33.60 15.17
C TYR A 271 54.73 -33.21 13.99
N LYS A 272 53.67 -33.99 13.75
CA LYS A 272 52.65 -33.60 12.76
C LYS A 272 51.93 -32.34 13.24
N SER A 273 51.43 -31.52 12.31
CA SER A 273 50.70 -30.32 12.60
C SER A 273 49.25 -30.41 12.14
N CYS A 274 48.40 -29.56 12.71
CA CYS A 274 47.02 -29.46 12.28
C CYS A 274 46.92 -28.84 10.89
N THR A 275 46.21 -29.51 9.98
CA THR A 275 46.03 -29.08 8.59
C THR A 275 45.33 -27.71 8.44
N VAL A 276 44.56 -27.28 9.45
CA VAL A 276 43.75 -26.04 9.42
C VAL A 276 44.50 -24.87 10.10
N CYS A 277 45.14 -25.10 11.25
CA CYS A 277 45.69 -23.99 12.05
C CYS A 277 47.20 -24.09 12.30
N GLY A 278 47.86 -25.15 11.83
CA GLY A 278 49.30 -25.34 12.01
C GLY A 278 49.73 -25.68 13.43
N LEU A 279 48.80 -25.86 14.38
CA LEU A 279 49.13 -26.23 15.76
C LEU A 279 49.93 -27.56 15.74
N SER A 280 51.05 -27.63 16.46
CA SER A 280 51.84 -28.86 16.64
C SER A 280 51.06 -29.87 17.49
N SER A 281 51.17 -31.17 17.18
CA SER A 281 50.64 -32.26 18.01
C SER A 281 51.47 -32.47 19.29
N LYS A 282 52.58 -31.78 19.48
CA LYS A 282 53.45 -31.89 20.65
C LYS A 282 52.67 -31.66 21.96
N GLY A 283 52.76 -32.62 22.88
CA GLY A 283 52.12 -32.52 24.19
C GLY A 283 50.59 -32.66 24.19
N THR A 284 50.00 -33.03 23.09
CA THR A 284 48.57 -33.35 23.00
C THR A 284 48.28 -34.81 23.27
N ALA A 285 47.02 -35.14 23.59
CA ALA A 285 46.62 -36.54 23.74
C ALA A 285 46.69 -37.34 22.43
N SER A 286 46.77 -36.66 21.30
CA SER A 286 46.85 -37.22 19.95
C SER A 286 48.23 -36.89 19.31
N GLU A 287 49.28 -36.98 20.08
CA GLU A 287 50.65 -36.74 19.59
C GLU A 287 50.99 -37.67 18.42
N ALA A 288 51.35 -37.12 17.31
CA ALA A 288 51.66 -37.83 16.08
C ALA A 288 52.98 -37.26 15.48
N THR A 289 53.79 -38.15 14.95
CA THR A 289 55.08 -37.79 14.37
C THR A 289 55.26 -38.42 13.01
N PHE A 290 56.23 -37.90 12.25
CA PHE A 290 56.71 -38.46 11.00
C PHE A 290 58.21 -38.30 10.86
N GLU A 291 58.84 -39.08 10.05
CA GLU A 291 60.29 -39.02 9.77
C GLU A 291 60.61 -38.24 8.48
N SER A 292 61.71 -37.53 8.46
CA SER A 292 62.20 -36.92 7.23
C SER A 292 62.65 -37.95 6.19
N ASP A 293 62.79 -37.52 4.96
CA ASP A 293 63.08 -38.44 3.87
C ASP A 293 64.51 -39.08 3.96
N SER A 294 65.45 -38.40 4.60
CA SER A 294 66.84 -38.82 4.59
C SER A 294 67.59 -38.67 5.93
N VAL A 295 68.62 -39.50 6.16
CA VAL A 295 69.62 -39.36 7.18
C VAL A 295 70.74 -38.43 6.70
N LEU A 296 71.54 -37.88 7.61
CA LEU A 296 72.71 -37.07 7.22
C LEU A 296 73.78 -37.86 6.53
N GLY A 297 73.86 -39.16 6.74
CA GLY A 297 74.94 -40.00 6.31
C GLY A 297 76.26 -39.75 7.06
N HIS A 298 77.21 -40.58 6.84
CA HIS A 298 78.51 -40.40 7.45
C HIS A 298 79.38 -39.41 6.63
N GLU A 299 80.09 -38.50 7.31
CA GLU A 299 81.13 -37.67 6.74
C GLU A 299 82.40 -38.17 7.24
N TRP A 300 83.01 -39.08 6.45
CA TRP A 300 84.19 -39.77 6.85
C TRP A 300 85.45 -38.89 6.77
N GLY A 301 86.24 -38.91 7.86
CA GLY A 301 87.58 -38.33 7.90
C GLY A 301 88.58 -39.14 7.13
N ALA A 302 89.84 -38.72 7.17
CA ALA A 302 90.92 -39.44 6.54
C ALA A 302 91.19 -40.80 7.20
N TRP A 303 91.62 -41.74 6.43
CA TRP A 303 92.09 -43.02 6.95
C TRP A 303 93.33 -42.89 7.78
N THR A 304 93.35 -43.49 8.98
CA THR A 304 94.45 -43.51 9.89
C THR A 304 94.89 -44.96 10.08
N SER A 305 96.24 -45.23 9.92
CA SER A 305 96.76 -46.55 10.13
C SER A 305 96.69 -46.96 11.61
N ASN A 306 96.28 -48.21 11.88
CA ASN A 306 96.19 -48.76 13.23
C ASN A 306 97.50 -49.41 13.67
N GLY A 307 98.56 -49.35 12.83
CA GLY A 307 99.87 -49.99 13.13
C GLY A 307 99.85 -51.50 12.95
N ASN A 308 98.81 -52.09 12.45
CA ASN A 308 98.61 -53.46 12.04
C ASN A 308 98.12 -53.47 10.58
N VAL A 309 97.70 -54.57 10.08
CA VAL A 309 97.21 -54.69 8.68
C VAL A 309 95.90 -54.01 8.43
N THR A 310 95.42 -53.10 9.29
CA THR A 310 94.12 -52.37 9.16
C THR A 310 94.33 -50.87 9.24
N HIS A 311 93.34 -50.12 8.73
CA HIS A 311 93.22 -48.69 8.87
C HIS A 311 91.76 -48.35 9.26
N THR A 312 91.61 -47.27 10.00
CA THR A 312 90.31 -46.83 10.50
C THR A 312 90.04 -45.40 10.06
N ARG A 313 88.87 -45.10 9.65
CA ARG A 313 88.35 -43.73 9.53
C ARG A 313 87.22 -43.50 10.51
N VAL A 314 87.08 -42.26 10.96
CA VAL A 314 86.10 -41.82 11.94
C VAL A 314 85.14 -40.80 11.28
N CYS A 315 83.88 -40.87 11.54
CA CYS A 315 82.93 -39.90 11.04
C CYS A 315 83.19 -38.56 11.78
N SER A 316 83.26 -37.43 11.01
CA SER A 316 83.38 -36.08 11.59
C SER A 316 82.15 -35.59 12.32
N ARG A 317 81.00 -36.14 12.01
CA ARG A 317 79.75 -35.78 12.69
C ARG A 317 79.50 -36.52 13.99
N ASP A 318 80.03 -37.75 14.11
CA ASP A 318 79.90 -38.59 15.32
C ASP A 318 81.16 -39.48 15.41
N ALA A 319 81.99 -39.19 16.38
CA ALA A 319 83.22 -39.89 16.57
C ALA A 319 83.04 -41.37 17.03
N SER A 320 81.87 -41.75 17.46
CA SER A 320 81.56 -43.15 17.77
C SER A 320 81.41 -44.03 16.54
N HIS A 321 81.08 -43.40 15.41
CA HIS A 321 80.95 -44.08 14.13
C HIS A 321 82.35 -44.23 13.49
N THR A 322 82.82 -45.45 13.43
CA THR A 322 84.14 -45.81 12.86
C THR A 322 83.90 -46.88 11.79
N GLU A 323 84.77 -46.82 10.79
CA GLU A 323 84.85 -47.84 9.77
C GLU A 323 86.29 -48.35 9.69
N THR A 324 86.49 -49.67 9.76
CA THR A 324 87.80 -50.29 9.76
C THR A 324 87.89 -51.26 8.60
N GLU A 325 88.89 -51.15 7.81
CA GLU A 325 89.17 -52.02 6.67
C GLU A 325 90.55 -52.56 6.70
N ASN A 326 90.82 -53.68 6.05
CA ASN A 326 92.14 -54.20 5.84
C ASN A 326 92.91 -53.33 4.84
N CYS A 327 94.14 -53.15 5.08
CA CYS A 327 95.02 -52.47 4.11
C CYS A 327 95.12 -53.31 2.84
N HIS A 328 94.92 -52.69 1.72
CA HIS A 328 94.98 -53.30 0.41
C HIS A 328 95.94 -52.52 -0.49
N GLY A 329 96.64 -53.23 -1.38
CA GLY A 329 97.56 -52.68 -2.38
C GLY A 329 98.93 -52.48 -1.85
N GLY A 330 99.80 -51.98 -2.69
CA GLY A 330 101.20 -51.86 -2.46
C GLY A 330 101.97 -53.15 -2.80
N THR A 331 103.18 -52.98 -3.17
CA THR A 331 104.09 -54.07 -3.47
C THR A 331 105.26 -54.04 -2.44
N ALA A 332 105.40 -55.13 -1.68
CA ALA A 332 106.49 -55.25 -0.74
C ALA A 332 107.83 -55.37 -1.52
N THR A 333 108.77 -54.57 -1.13
CA THR A 333 110.13 -54.62 -1.67
C THR A 333 111.10 -55.17 -0.60
N CYS A 334 112.21 -55.81 -0.98
CA CYS A 334 113.23 -56.41 -0.07
C CYS A 334 114.03 -55.35 0.71
N THR A 335 113.75 -54.04 0.47
CA THR A 335 114.54 -52.95 1.06
C THR A 335 113.75 -52.04 1.99
N ALA A 336 112.57 -52.43 2.34
CA ALA A 336 111.76 -51.69 3.35
C ALA A 336 111.30 -52.60 4.46
#